data_88081f594f21fe8133191cf76a893e01
#
_entry.id   88081f594f21fe8133191cf76a893e01
#
_cell.length_a   1.000
_cell.length_b   1.000
_cell.length_c   1.000
_cell.angle_alpha   90.00
_cell.angle_beta   90.00
_cell.angle_gamma   90.00
#
_symmetry.space_group_name_H-M   'P 1'
#
loop_
_entity.id
_entity.type
_entity.pdbx_description
1 polymer ?
#
loop_
_entity_poly.entity_id
_entity_poly.type
_entity_poly.pdbx_seq_one_letter_code
_entity_poly.pdbx_strand_id
1 'polypeptide(L)'
;MARKKKMRLCASVQKTFEEGFQEFILDCKSRNLRQGTIIHYEVAIKQIYKRVPADKPISELSEKTMPEFIIALREDPNINDVSLGTYARDLKTILRFFMRCEYIPHFEISIPQTDKHHIETYTDAELKRLLRKPD
;
A
#
# COMPACT_ATOMS: atom_id res chain seq x y z
N MET A 1 -21.23 24.11 -2.59
CA MET A 1 -21.23 23.61 -2.22
C MET A 1 -21.58 22.31 -1.74
N ALA A 2 -22.24 21.60 -2.41
CA ALA A 2 -22.60 20.37 -1.98
C ALA A 2 -21.44 19.52 -1.65
N ARG A 3 -20.39 19.66 -2.38
CA ARG A 3 -19.29 18.90 -2.14
C ARG A 3 -18.73 19.09 -0.81
N LYS A 4 -18.69 20.27 -0.34
CA LYS A 4 -18.23 20.52 0.91
C LYS A 4 -19.07 19.88 1.92
N LYS A 5 -20.33 19.87 1.79
CA LYS A 5 -21.11 19.23 2.71
C LYS A 5 -20.84 17.79 2.73
N LYS A 6 -20.64 17.19 1.64
CA LYS A 6 -20.36 15.84 1.61
C LYS A 6 -19.15 15.52 2.39
N MET A 7 -18.14 16.30 2.29
CA MET A 7 -16.99 16.06 3.02
C MET A 7 -17.24 16.13 4.48
N ARG A 8 -18.01 17.05 4.90
CA ARG A 8 -18.26 17.13 6.29
C ARG A 8 -19.02 15.94 6.76
N LEU A 9 -19.89 15.40 5.96
CA LEU A 9 -20.60 14.26 6.36
C LEU A 9 -19.67 13.10 6.54
N CYS A 10 -18.73 12.94 5.67
CA CYS A 10 -17.80 11.87 5.78
C CYS A 10 -17.04 12.00 7.05
N ALA A 11 -16.64 13.18 7.38
CA ALA A 11 -15.91 13.39 8.58
C ALA A 11 -16.73 13.03 9.78
N SER A 12 -17.97 13.38 9.77
CA SER A 12 -18.76 13.09 10.93
C SER A 12 -19.04 11.62 11.06
N VAL A 13 -19.00 10.87 10.00
CA VAL A 13 -19.25 9.48 10.09
C VAL A 13 -18.10 8.73 10.69
N GLN A 14 -16.91 9.18 10.59
CA GLN A 14 -15.78 8.51 11.20
C GLN A 14 -15.59 7.11 10.71
N LYS A 15 -15.44 6.95 9.42
CA LYS A 15 -15.19 5.64 8.86
C LYS A 15 -13.86 5.10 9.30
N THR A 16 -13.78 3.81 9.56
CA THR A 16 -12.51 3.21 9.96
C THR A 16 -11.74 2.72 8.76
N PHE A 17 -10.48 2.40 8.99
CA PHE A 17 -9.62 1.86 7.96
C PHE A 17 -10.25 0.61 7.37
N GLU A 18 -10.79 -0.27 8.23
CA GLU A 18 -11.39 -1.49 7.76
C GLU A 18 -12.60 -1.19 6.88
N GLU A 19 -13.42 -0.25 7.24
CA GLU A 19 -14.57 0.07 6.45
C GLU A 19 -14.13 0.64 5.10
N GLY A 20 -13.10 1.45 5.09
CA GLY A 20 -12.58 1.97 3.85
C GLY A 20 -11.98 0.89 2.97
N PHE A 21 -11.32 -0.09 3.58
CA PHE A 21 -10.73 -1.17 2.82
C PHE A 21 -11.84 -2.00 2.18
N GLN A 22 -12.97 -2.20 2.87
CA GLN A 22 -14.06 -2.94 2.28
C GLN A 22 -14.60 -2.20 1.06
N GLU A 23 -14.60 -0.87 1.10
CA GLU A 23 -15.03 -0.11 -0.04
C GLU A 23 -14.01 -0.23 -1.17
N PHE A 24 -12.73 -0.32 -0.84
CA PHE A 24 -11.69 -0.49 -1.83
C PHE A 24 -11.90 -1.84 -2.54
N ILE A 25 -12.22 -2.88 -1.81
CA ILE A 25 -12.45 -4.19 -2.38
C ILE A 25 -13.69 -4.16 -3.28
N LEU A 26 -14.74 -3.45 -2.86
CA LEU A 26 -15.91 -3.36 -3.67
C LEU A 26 -15.59 -2.62 -4.98
N ASP A 27 -14.76 -1.59 -4.89
CA ASP A 27 -14.33 -0.87 -6.07
C ASP A 27 -13.57 -1.80 -7.01
N CYS A 28 -12.70 -2.63 -6.46
CA CYS A 28 -11.95 -3.59 -7.26
C CYS A 28 -12.88 -4.55 -7.97
N LYS A 29 -13.91 -5.02 -7.27
CA LYS A 29 -14.84 -5.93 -7.86
C LYS A 29 -15.66 -5.24 -8.94
N SER A 30 -16.03 -3.99 -8.72
CA SER A 30 -16.82 -3.28 -9.69
C SER A 30 -16.03 -2.99 -10.96
N ARG A 31 -14.72 -2.92 -10.86
CA ARG A 31 -13.88 -2.74 -12.03
C ARG A 31 -13.49 -4.07 -12.65
N ASN A 32 -14.08 -5.15 -12.18
CA ASN A 32 -13.87 -6.47 -12.73
C ASN A 32 -12.43 -6.92 -12.67
N LEU A 33 -11.76 -6.61 -11.58
CA LEU A 33 -10.40 -7.07 -11.41
C LEU A 33 -10.39 -8.56 -11.16
N ARG A 34 -9.28 -9.21 -11.49
CA ARG A 34 -9.19 -10.63 -11.34
C ARG A 34 -9.31 -11.04 -9.91
N GLN A 35 -9.86 -12.22 -9.70
CA GLN A 35 -10.02 -12.75 -8.36
C GLN A 35 -8.69 -12.82 -7.66
N GLY A 36 -7.64 -13.20 -8.37
CA GLY A 36 -6.34 -13.31 -7.74
C GLY A 36 -5.84 -11.97 -7.20
N THR A 37 -6.16 -10.87 -7.89
CA THR A 37 -5.76 -9.56 -7.44
C THR A 37 -6.51 -9.20 -6.17
N ILE A 38 -7.79 -9.52 -6.09
CA ILE A 38 -8.56 -9.23 -4.91
C ILE A 38 -8.06 -10.03 -3.74
N ILE A 39 -7.77 -11.31 -3.95
CA ILE A 39 -7.25 -12.15 -2.89
C ILE A 39 -5.91 -11.61 -2.42
N HIS A 40 -5.08 -11.12 -3.35
CA HIS A 40 -3.79 -10.56 -2.97
C HIS A 40 -3.98 -9.43 -1.98
N TYR A 41 -4.93 -8.53 -2.23
CA TYR A 41 -5.15 -7.43 -1.32
C TYR A 41 -5.73 -7.92 0.01
N GLU A 42 -6.56 -8.94 -0.02
CA GLU A 42 -7.14 -9.45 1.22
C GLU A 42 -6.10 -10.13 2.08
N VAL A 43 -5.11 -10.75 1.48
CA VAL A 43 -4.05 -11.35 2.24
C VAL A 43 -3.12 -10.27 2.78
N ALA A 44 -2.80 -9.29 1.94
CA ALA A 44 -1.89 -8.24 2.35
C ALA A 44 -2.45 -7.39 3.46
N ILE A 45 -3.77 -7.16 3.46
CA ILE A 45 -4.35 -6.30 4.46
C ILE A 45 -4.18 -6.87 5.86
N LYS A 46 -4.09 -8.19 5.98
CA LYS A 46 -3.90 -8.77 7.28
C LYS A 46 -2.56 -8.37 7.87
N GLN A 47 -1.54 -8.29 7.03
CA GLN A 47 -0.24 -7.87 7.49
C GLN A 47 -0.25 -6.37 7.77
N ILE A 48 -1.00 -5.61 6.97
CA ILE A 48 -1.07 -4.19 7.18
C ILE A 48 -1.77 -3.89 8.50
N TYR A 49 -2.83 -4.63 8.82
CA TYR A 49 -3.55 -4.40 10.06
C TYR A 49 -2.71 -4.68 11.31
N LYS A 50 -1.66 -5.46 11.19
CA LYS A 50 -0.81 -5.71 12.33
C LYS A 50 -0.05 -4.45 12.71
N ARG A 51 0.07 -3.51 11.79
CA ARG A 51 0.85 -2.30 12.04
C ARG A 51 0.01 -1.03 11.97
N VAL A 52 -1.07 -1.08 11.17
CA VAL A 52 -1.99 0.05 11.08
C VAL A 52 -3.35 -0.52 11.45
N PRO A 53 -3.82 -0.28 12.65
CA PRO A 53 -5.02 -0.99 13.15
C PRO A 53 -6.24 -0.81 12.27
N ALA A 54 -7.00 -1.87 12.16
CA ALA A 54 -8.19 -1.87 11.32
C ALA A 54 -9.22 -0.87 11.80
N ASP A 55 -9.27 -0.63 13.09
CA ASP A 55 -10.26 0.27 13.65
C ASP A 55 -9.78 1.72 13.71
N LYS A 56 -8.61 2.01 13.16
CA LYS A 56 -8.11 3.35 13.15
C LYS A 56 -8.97 4.20 12.22
N PRO A 57 -9.41 5.38 12.64
CA PRO A 57 -10.22 6.20 11.74
C PRO A 57 -9.44 6.57 10.49
N ILE A 58 -10.08 6.55 9.35
CA ILE A 58 -9.40 6.88 8.12
C ILE A 58 -8.84 8.30 8.21
N SER A 59 -9.54 9.18 8.87
CA SER A 59 -9.06 10.55 8.97
C SER A 59 -7.73 10.69 9.66
N GLU A 60 -7.30 9.66 10.37
CA GLU A 60 -6.01 9.71 11.04
C GLU A 60 -4.88 9.21 10.17
N LEU A 61 -5.20 8.68 9.00
CA LEU A 61 -4.16 8.27 8.09
C LEU A 61 -3.61 9.54 7.42
N SER A 62 -2.31 9.66 7.36
CA SER A 62 -1.70 10.86 6.86
C SER A 62 -0.42 10.57 6.12
N GLU A 63 0.30 11.61 5.76
CA GLU A 63 1.55 11.38 5.06
C GLU A 63 2.56 10.68 5.94
N LYS A 64 2.35 10.62 7.26
CA LYS A 64 3.26 9.93 8.13
C LYS A 64 2.95 8.45 8.22
N THR A 65 1.79 8.03 7.75
CA THR A 65 1.38 6.63 7.86
C THR A 65 2.34 5.71 7.13
N MET A 66 2.73 6.05 5.92
CA MET A 66 3.59 5.16 5.16
C MET A 66 4.99 5.05 5.77
N PRO A 67 5.67 6.12 6.16
CA PRO A 67 6.98 5.97 6.79
C PRO A 67 6.91 5.16 8.07
N GLU A 68 5.88 5.35 8.86
CA GLU A 68 5.75 4.61 10.10
C GLU A 68 5.49 3.14 9.81
N PHE A 69 4.72 2.85 8.78
CA PHE A 69 4.44 1.48 8.40
C PHE A 69 5.74 0.81 7.94
N ILE A 70 6.54 1.49 7.15
CA ILE A 70 7.78 0.93 6.66
C ILE A 70 8.74 0.65 7.80
N ILE A 71 8.83 1.55 8.76
CA ILE A 71 9.69 1.33 9.89
C ILE A 71 9.23 0.11 10.67
N ALA A 72 7.94 -0.03 10.87
CA ALA A 72 7.42 -1.18 11.58
C ALA A 72 7.72 -2.46 10.84
N LEU A 73 7.65 -2.45 9.51
CA LEU A 73 7.98 -3.64 8.75
C LEU A 73 9.45 -3.98 8.88
N ARG A 74 10.31 -2.98 8.90
CA ARG A 74 11.72 -3.25 9.00
C ARG A 74 12.11 -3.82 10.35
N GLU A 75 11.31 -3.56 11.34
CA GLU A 75 11.60 -4.08 12.67
C GLU A 75 11.12 -5.51 12.84
N ASP A 76 10.42 -6.07 11.86
CA ASP A 76 9.92 -7.42 11.97
C ASP A 76 10.88 -8.35 11.25
N PRO A 77 11.55 -9.25 11.98
CA PRO A 77 12.54 -10.13 11.36
C PRO A 77 11.93 -11.12 10.38
N ASN A 78 10.62 -11.29 10.41
CA ASN A 78 9.97 -12.21 9.49
C ASN A 78 9.60 -11.55 8.16
N ILE A 79 9.85 -10.27 8.01
CA ILE A 79 9.51 -9.57 6.79
C ILE A 79 10.78 -9.23 6.05
N ASN A 80 10.97 -9.79 4.86
CA ASN A 80 12.15 -9.48 4.08
C ASN A 80 11.89 -8.28 3.18
N ASP A 81 12.90 -7.84 2.46
CA ASP A 81 12.78 -6.65 1.63
C ASP A 81 11.73 -6.78 0.55
N VAL A 82 11.59 -7.96 -0.02
CA VAL A 82 10.62 -8.15 -1.07
C VAL A 82 9.21 -8.01 -0.52
N SER A 83 8.95 -8.60 0.63
CA SER A 83 7.65 -8.53 1.26
C SER A 83 7.38 -7.10 1.71
N LEU A 84 8.39 -6.42 2.22
CA LEU A 84 8.23 -5.05 2.64
C LEU A 84 7.79 -4.21 1.45
N GLY A 85 8.44 -4.38 0.31
CA GLY A 85 8.09 -3.62 -0.86
C GLY A 85 6.69 -3.90 -1.33
N THR A 86 6.26 -5.14 -1.26
CA THR A 86 4.93 -5.55 -1.68
C THR A 86 3.87 -4.93 -0.79
N TYR A 87 4.06 -5.04 0.53
CA TYR A 87 3.07 -4.51 1.45
C TYR A 87 3.01 -2.98 1.38
N ALA A 88 4.15 -2.34 1.18
CA ALA A 88 4.18 -0.90 1.08
C ALA A 88 3.44 -0.43 -0.18
N ARG A 89 3.62 -1.14 -1.28
CA ARG A 89 2.92 -0.78 -2.50
C ARG A 89 1.43 -1.00 -2.36
N ASP A 90 1.03 -2.05 -1.65
CA ASP A 90 -0.38 -2.34 -1.45
C ASP A 90 -1.01 -1.24 -0.59
N LEU A 91 -0.33 -0.82 0.46
CA LEU A 91 -0.85 0.23 1.29
C LEU A 91 -0.92 1.54 0.50
N LYS A 92 0.05 1.80 -0.34
CA LYS A 92 0.05 3.00 -1.13
C LYS A 92 -1.18 3.03 -2.04
N THR A 93 -1.51 1.90 -2.64
CA THR A 93 -2.67 1.80 -3.51
C THR A 93 -3.95 2.07 -2.74
N ILE A 94 -4.06 1.54 -1.54
CA ILE A 94 -5.23 1.73 -0.72
C ILE A 94 -5.33 3.20 -0.28
N LEU A 95 -4.22 3.80 0.12
CA LEU A 95 -4.24 5.18 0.54
C LEU A 95 -4.62 6.10 -0.64
N ARG A 96 -4.17 5.76 -1.83
CA ARG A 96 -4.54 6.55 -2.97
C ARG A 96 -6.03 6.44 -3.29
N PHE A 97 -6.61 5.29 -3.02
CA PHE A 97 -8.04 5.13 -3.17
C PHE A 97 -8.75 6.05 -2.19
N PHE A 98 -8.27 6.14 -0.95
CA PHE A 98 -8.87 7.00 0.05
C PHE A 98 -8.73 8.49 -0.35
N MET A 99 -7.62 8.85 -0.96
CA MET A 99 -7.44 10.21 -1.43
C MET A 99 -8.43 10.51 -2.55
N ARG A 100 -8.64 9.54 -3.42
CA ARG A 100 -9.56 9.72 -4.54
C ARG A 100 -10.98 9.87 -4.03
N CYS A 101 -11.32 9.18 -2.94
CA CYS A 101 -12.62 9.30 -2.34
C CYS A 101 -12.72 10.53 -1.46
N GLU A 102 -11.63 11.23 -1.30
CA GLU A 102 -11.57 12.43 -0.48
C GLU A 102 -11.79 12.16 1.00
N TYR A 103 -11.43 10.96 1.44
CA TYR A 103 -11.49 10.64 2.85
C TYR A 103 -10.28 11.24 3.56
N ILE A 104 -9.18 11.44 2.84
CA ILE A 104 -7.98 12.05 3.40
C ILE A 104 -7.44 13.04 2.38
N PRO A 105 -6.65 14.00 2.82
CA PRO A 105 -6.09 14.96 1.89
C PRO A 105 -5.09 14.29 0.96
N HIS A 106 -4.83 14.91 -0.16
CA HIS A 106 -3.86 14.37 -1.09
C HIS A 106 -2.45 14.68 -0.62
N PHE A 107 -1.58 13.70 -0.62
CA PHE A 107 -0.19 13.90 -0.28
C PHE A 107 0.65 12.90 -1.04
N GLU A 108 1.91 13.15 -1.13
CA GLU A 108 2.77 12.28 -1.84
C GLU A 108 3.17 11.10 -1.03
N ILE A 109 3.23 9.92 -1.59
CA ILE A 109 3.65 8.72 -0.90
C ILE A 109 4.90 8.20 -1.56
N SER A 110 5.95 8.06 -0.79
CA SER A 110 7.18 7.56 -1.28
C SER A 110 7.51 6.25 -0.67
N ILE A 111 7.96 5.29 -1.45
CA ILE A 111 8.36 4.00 -0.95
C ILE A 111 9.82 3.83 -1.23
N PRO A 112 10.65 3.57 -0.23
CA PRO A 112 12.06 3.45 -0.45
C PRO A 112 12.35 2.22 -1.28
N GLN A 113 13.37 2.28 -2.07
CA GLN A 113 13.76 1.13 -2.80
C GLN A 113 14.51 0.23 -1.90
N THR A 114 14.13 -1.00 -1.79
CA THR A 114 14.74 -1.89 -0.84
C THR A 114 15.57 -2.93 -1.47
N ASP A 115 15.38 -3.21 -2.70
CA ASP A 115 16.10 -4.28 -3.27
C ASP A 115 16.99 -3.93 -4.37
N LYS A 116 17.20 -2.68 -4.61
CA LYS A 116 17.99 -2.36 -5.67
C LYS A 116 19.29 -2.95 -5.65
N HIS A 117 19.79 -3.08 -4.48
CA HIS A 117 21.08 -3.55 -4.42
C HIS A 117 21.18 -4.95 -4.87
N HIS A 118 20.26 -5.79 -4.57
CA HIS A 118 20.51 -7.07 -4.92
C HIS A 118 20.19 -7.30 -6.35
N ILE A 119 19.62 -6.40 -6.97
CA ILE A 119 19.42 -6.53 -8.29
C ILE A 119 20.68 -6.37 -8.97
N GLU A 120 21.52 -5.54 -8.46
CA GLU A 120 22.69 -5.35 -9.06
C GLU A 120 23.54 -6.48 -9.01
N THR A 121 23.34 -7.40 -8.20
CA THR A 121 24.16 -8.50 -8.10
C THR A 121 24.33 -9.17 -9.39
N TYR A 122 23.39 -9.13 -10.28
CA TYR A 122 23.68 -9.71 -11.49
C TYR A 122 23.58 -8.79 -12.43
N THR A 123 24.20 -7.73 -12.24
CA THR A 123 24.19 -6.68 -13.05
C THR A 123 24.17 -7.08 -14.46
N ASP A 124 23.98 -6.18 -15.31
CA ASP A 124 23.99 -6.43 -16.67
C ASP A 124 25.26 -6.97 -17.14
N ALA A 125 26.30 -6.55 -16.63
CA ALA A 125 27.57 -7.04 -17.02
C ALA A 125 27.68 -8.49 -16.77
N GLU A 126 27.25 -8.90 -15.61
CA GLU A 126 27.27 -10.25 -15.32
C GLU A 126 26.34 -11.01 -16.17
N LEU A 127 25.21 -10.50 -16.43
CA LEU A 127 24.30 -11.15 -17.25
C LEU A 127 24.86 -11.28 -18.63
N LYS A 128 25.51 -10.32 -19.16
CA LYS A 128 26.06 -10.39 -20.40
C LYS A 128 27.09 -11.44 -20.46
N ARG A 129 27.91 -11.52 -19.51
CA ARG A 129 28.91 -12.52 -19.48
C ARG A 129 28.28 -13.85 -19.45
N LEU A 130 27.29 -14.02 -18.71
CA LEU A 130 26.65 -15.28 -18.63
C LEU A 130 26.02 -15.60 -19.92
N LEU A 131 25.52 -14.69 -20.55
CA LEU A 131 24.92 -14.90 -21.77
C LEU A 131 25.88 -15.13 -22.83
N ARG A 132 26.94 -14.56 -22.76
CA ARG A 132 27.89 -14.65 -23.73
C ARG A 132 28.73 -15.64 -23.56
N LYS A 133 28.81 -15.45 -22.84
CA LYS A 133 29.32 -15.87 -22.63
C LYS A 133 29.75 -16.14 -22.51
N PRO A 134 29.97 -16.33 -22.81
CA PRO A 134 30.29 -16.29 -22.58
C PRO A 134 30.58 -16.13 -22.50
N ASP A 135 30.70 -15.83 -22.81
CA ASP A 135 30.67 -15.49 -22.74
C ASP A 135 30.47 -15.58 -22.54
#